data_a1ecb098babe6dde8fecb7376adf1db5
#
_entry.id   a1ecb098babe6dde8fecb7376adf1db5
#
_cell.length_a   1.000
_cell.length_b   1.000
_cell.length_c   1.000
_cell.angle_alpha   90.00
_cell.angle_beta   90.00
_cell.angle_gamma   90.00
#
_symmetry.space_group_name_H-M   'P 1'
#
loop_
_entity.id
_entity.type
_entity.pdbx_description
1 polymer ?
#
loop_
_entity_poly.entity_id
_entity_poly.type
_entity_poly.pdbx_seq_one_letter_code
_entity_poly.pdbx_strand_id
1 'polypeptide(L)'
;MNKHPKPPKTSDKVHVPSEPPAALELHAVEKNYGDATALETLSLRVEAGQRVALLGHNGSGKTTLLRMSSGLLSTSSGDITIFDQPAGSLAARASLSYIADQPTFYDDLSLWQHLEYVARLHGVDTWDQHAADLLDHLGLYERADDLPNSFSRGLKQKAAIAIAFVRPFDVLIVDEPFVGLDAAGKEALLELFDQAHEDGAALVVATHELGFVHSVQRIIALRDGSLVYDGPPGDADVGELVRQG
;
A
#
# COMPACT_ATOMS: atom_id res chain seq x y z
N MET A 1 56.85 -44.02 13.93
CA MET A 1 56.63 -42.70 13.34
C MET A 1 55.15 -42.60 12.92
N ASN A 2 54.28 -42.14 13.82
CA ASN A 2 52.85 -41.97 13.54
C ASN A 2 52.59 -40.49 13.19
N LYS A 3 52.22 -40.24 11.93
CA LYS A 3 51.74 -38.91 11.50
C LYS A 3 50.25 -38.79 11.81
N HIS A 4 49.89 -37.90 12.72
CA HIS A 4 48.50 -37.49 12.93
C HIS A 4 47.99 -36.66 11.74
N PRO A 5 46.76 -36.87 11.26
CA PRO A 5 46.15 -36.05 10.23
C PRO A 5 45.78 -34.67 10.79
N LYS A 6 46.06 -33.63 10.00
CA LYS A 6 45.76 -32.24 10.28
C LYS A 6 44.22 -32.02 10.17
N PRO A 7 43.57 -31.30 11.11
CA PRO A 7 42.12 -31.02 11.02
C PRO A 7 41.81 -30.13 9.79
N PRO A 8 40.61 -30.25 9.19
CA PRO A 8 40.20 -29.44 8.06
C PRO A 8 40.03 -27.98 8.49
N LYS A 9 40.52 -27.07 7.64
CA LYS A 9 40.31 -25.64 7.81
C LYS A 9 38.80 -25.35 7.64
N THR A 10 38.15 -24.92 8.70
CA THR A 10 36.83 -24.27 8.65
C THR A 10 36.97 -23.00 7.82
N SER A 11 36.33 -22.96 6.67
CA SER A 11 36.12 -21.71 5.93
C SER A 11 35.17 -20.87 6.72
N ASP A 12 35.63 -19.80 7.36
CA ASP A 12 34.80 -18.74 7.88
C ASP A 12 34.01 -18.15 6.71
N LYS A 13 32.75 -18.56 6.60
CA LYS A 13 31.79 -17.84 5.77
C LYS A 13 31.60 -16.49 6.46
N VAL A 14 32.16 -15.44 5.86
CA VAL A 14 31.82 -14.06 6.20
C VAL A 14 30.31 -13.95 6.09
N HIS A 15 29.63 -13.84 7.23
CA HIS A 15 28.22 -13.54 7.30
C HIS A 15 28.08 -12.08 6.88
N VAL A 16 27.78 -11.86 5.60
CA VAL A 16 27.32 -10.56 5.11
C VAL A 16 25.96 -10.37 5.78
N PRO A 17 25.74 -9.28 6.55
CA PRO A 17 24.42 -9.01 7.10
C PRO A 17 23.46 -8.96 5.91
N SER A 18 22.40 -9.78 5.93
CA SER A 18 21.32 -9.65 4.97
C SER A 18 20.71 -8.27 5.14
N GLU A 19 20.50 -7.56 4.04
CA GLU A 19 19.73 -6.31 4.08
C GLU A 19 18.42 -6.57 4.85
N PRO A 20 17.91 -5.56 5.61
CA PRO A 20 16.64 -5.71 6.27
C PRO A 20 15.55 -6.03 5.24
N PRO A 21 14.52 -6.82 5.60
CA PRO A 21 13.45 -7.15 4.66
C PRO A 21 12.76 -5.89 4.15
N ALA A 22 12.50 -5.85 2.84
CA ALA A 22 11.76 -4.76 2.23
C ALA A 22 10.29 -4.78 2.71
N ALA A 23 9.70 -3.62 2.87
CA ALA A 23 8.27 -3.51 3.14
C ALA A 23 7.45 -4.07 1.96
N LEU A 24 7.90 -3.80 0.73
CA LEU A 24 7.32 -4.37 -0.50
C LEU A 24 8.45 -4.60 -1.50
N GLU A 25 8.51 -5.80 -2.06
CA GLU A 25 9.50 -6.14 -3.10
C GLU A 25 8.83 -6.86 -4.27
N LEU A 26 9.15 -6.42 -5.48
CA LEU A 26 8.70 -6.97 -6.75
C LEU A 26 9.92 -7.47 -7.53
N HIS A 27 9.92 -8.73 -7.91
CA HIS A 27 10.95 -9.37 -8.69
C HIS A 27 10.46 -9.74 -10.09
N ALA A 28 10.94 -9.04 -11.13
CA ALA A 28 10.64 -9.29 -12.55
C ALA A 28 9.14 -9.52 -12.79
N VAL A 29 8.30 -8.67 -12.19
CA VAL A 29 6.84 -8.78 -12.20
C VAL A 29 6.28 -8.27 -13.51
N GLU A 30 5.38 -9.03 -14.11
CA GLU A 30 4.68 -8.71 -15.36
C GLU A 30 3.20 -9.04 -15.23
N LYS A 31 2.34 -8.31 -15.97
CA LYS A 31 0.91 -8.61 -16.07
C LYS A 31 0.38 -8.51 -17.48
N ASN A 32 -0.13 -9.63 -17.97
CA ASN A 32 -0.81 -9.75 -19.25
C ASN A 32 -2.27 -10.16 -19.07
N TYR A 33 -3.15 -9.63 -19.90
CA TYR A 33 -4.55 -10.03 -20.06
C TYR A 33 -4.75 -10.51 -21.52
N GLY A 34 -4.62 -11.82 -21.74
CA GLY A 34 -4.53 -12.35 -23.10
C GLY A 34 -3.31 -11.77 -23.83
N ASP A 35 -3.56 -11.14 -24.97
CA ASP A 35 -2.49 -10.52 -25.80
C ASP A 35 -2.16 -9.09 -25.37
N ALA A 36 -2.88 -8.51 -24.40
CA ALA A 36 -2.66 -7.15 -23.95
C ALA A 36 -1.74 -7.13 -22.70
N THR A 37 -0.62 -6.42 -22.78
CA THR A 37 0.27 -6.19 -21.65
C THR A 37 -0.24 -4.99 -20.84
N ALA A 38 -0.60 -5.23 -19.58
CA ALA A 38 -1.04 -4.20 -18.65
C ALA A 38 0.11 -3.67 -17.78
N LEU A 39 1.15 -4.48 -17.61
CA LEU A 39 2.37 -4.10 -16.91
C LEU A 39 3.53 -4.87 -17.53
N GLU A 40 4.50 -4.14 -18.06
CA GLU A 40 5.78 -4.67 -18.53
C GLU A 40 6.61 -5.19 -17.37
N THR A 41 7.55 -6.07 -17.66
CA THR A 41 8.42 -6.64 -16.63
C THR A 41 9.15 -5.54 -15.86
N LEU A 42 8.94 -5.47 -14.55
CA LEU A 42 9.63 -4.53 -13.68
C LEU A 42 10.04 -5.16 -12.34
N SER A 43 11.02 -4.56 -11.71
CA SER A 43 11.44 -4.88 -10.34
C SER A 43 11.47 -3.59 -9.53
N LEU A 44 10.93 -3.63 -8.33
CA LEU A 44 10.86 -2.50 -7.39
C LEU A 44 11.11 -3.00 -5.98
N ARG A 45 11.70 -2.14 -5.15
CA ARG A 45 11.88 -2.38 -3.73
C ARG A 45 11.46 -1.13 -2.96
N VAL A 46 10.56 -1.25 -2.00
CA VAL A 46 10.13 -0.20 -1.08
C VAL A 46 10.61 -0.57 0.31
N GLU A 47 11.34 0.33 0.95
CA GLU A 47 11.89 0.09 2.29
C GLU A 47 10.83 0.32 3.37
N ALA A 48 11.04 -0.27 4.55
CA ALA A 48 10.20 0.02 5.72
C ALA A 48 10.23 1.53 6.04
N GLY A 49 9.06 2.09 6.37
CA GLY A 49 8.91 3.51 6.64
C GLY A 49 9.07 4.43 5.42
N GLN A 50 9.21 3.93 4.20
CA GLN A 50 9.33 4.76 3.00
C GLN A 50 7.96 5.26 2.53
N ARG A 51 7.87 6.57 2.21
CA ARG A 51 6.69 7.16 1.53
C ARG A 51 6.95 7.25 0.04
N VAL A 52 6.10 6.61 -0.74
CA VAL A 52 6.20 6.52 -2.21
C VAL A 52 4.94 7.03 -2.85
N ALA A 53 5.06 7.97 -3.80
CA ALA A 53 3.99 8.34 -4.71
C ALA A 53 4.11 7.52 -6.01
N LEU A 54 3.03 6.85 -6.40
CA LEU A 54 2.92 6.16 -7.68
C LEU A 54 2.16 7.03 -8.66
N LEU A 55 2.85 7.55 -9.66
CA LEU A 55 2.31 8.47 -10.67
C LEU A 55 2.09 7.78 -12.02
N GLY A 56 1.29 8.39 -12.87
CA GLY A 56 1.00 7.95 -14.24
C GLY A 56 -0.44 8.26 -14.63
N HIS A 57 -0.69 8.37 -15.93
CA HIS A 57 -2.04 8.63 -16.46
C HIS A 57 -3.01 7.45 -16.20
N ASN A 58 -4.29 7.66 -16.46
CA ASN A 58 -5.28 6.59 -16.38
C ASN A 58 -4.97 5.49 -17.40
N GLY A 59 -4.93 4.24 -16.95
CA GLY A 59 -4.53 3.10 -17.79
C GLY A 59 -3.01 2.83 -17.83
N SER A 60 -2.18 3.59 -17.12
CA SER A 60 -0.73 3.36 -17.09
C SER A 60 -0.28 2.09 -16.33
N GLY A 61 -1.19 1.37 -15.65
CA GLY A 61 -0.87 0.15 -14.92
C GLY A 61 -0.85 0.29 -13.38
N LYS A 62 -1.05 1.51 -12.81
CA LYS A 62 -1.00 1.76 -11.34
C LYS A 62 -1.90 0.81 -10.55
N THR A 63 -3.20 0.79 -10.84
CA THR A 63 -4.17 -0.08 -10.15
C THR A 63 -3.80 -1.56 -10.29
N THR A 64 -3.29 -1.98 -11.46
CA THR A 64 -2.81 -3.35 -11.69
C THR A 64 -1.64 -3.66 -10.77
N LEU A 65 -0.64 -2.78 -10.71
CA LEU A 65 0.52 -2.91 -9.83
C LEU A 65 0.09 -3.00 -8.35
N LEU A 66 -0.76 -2.07 -7.88
CA LEU A 66 -1.21 -2.04 -6.48
C LEU A 66 -2.04 -3.28 -6.11
N ARG A 67 -2.91 -3.76 -7.01
CA ARG A 67 -3.69 -4.98 -6.78
C ARG A 67 -2.82 -6.23 -6.74
N MET A 68 -1.78 -6.32 -7.55
CA MET A 68 -0.82 -7.42 -7.47
C MET A 68 -0.01 -7.33 -6.17
N SER A 69 0.47 -6.14 -5.80
CA SER A 69 1.21 -5.89 -4.55
C SER A 69 0.39 -6.23 -3.31
N SER A 70 -0.94 -6.02 -3.34
CA SER A 70 -1.83 -6.40 -2.23
C SER A 70 -2.27 -7.87 -2.26
N GLY A 71 -1.85 -8.66 -3.27
CA GLY A 71 -2.25 -10.05 -3.43
C GLY A 71 -3.70 -10.25 -3.89
N LEU A 72 -4.36 -9.20 -4.36
CA LEU A 72 -5.73 -9.24 -4.91
C LEU A 72 -5.76 -9.64 -6.39
N LEU A 73 -4.60 -9.63 -7.05
CA LEU A 73 -4.44 -9.99 -8.45
C LEU A 73 -3.14 -10.79 -8.61
N SER A 74 -3.21 -11.93 -9.30
CA SER A 74 -2.03 -12.74 -9.59
C SER A 74 -1.17 -12.09 -10.68
N THR A 75 0.14 -12.19 -10.56
CA THR A 75 1.11 -11.83 -11.60
C THR A 75 1.00 -12.79 -12.79
N SER A 76 1.43 -12.40 -13.98
CA SER A 76 1.66 -13.32 -15.12
C SER A 76 3.05 -13.96 -15.05
N SER A 77 4.04 -13.21 -14.55
CA SER A 77 5.38 -13.70 -14.20
C SER A 77 5.95 -12.90 -13.03
N GLY A 78 7.01 -13.41 -12.43
CA GLY A 78 7.68 -12.81 -11.28
C GLY A 78 6.92 -12.99 -9.97
N ASP A 79 7.55 -12.54 -8.89
CA ASP A 79 7.08 -12.70 -7.52
C ASP A 79 6.98 -11.37 -6.79
N ILE A 80 6.05 -11.29 -5.84
CA ILE A 80 5.88 -10.12 -4.96
C ILE A 80 5.90 -10.59 -3.51
N THR A 81 6.68 -9.89 -2.67
CA THR A 81 6.74 -10.14 -1.23
C THR A 81 6.49 -8.87 -0.43
N ILE A 82 5.95 -9.03 0.78
CA ILE A 82 5.78 -8.03 1.82
C ILE A 82 6.51 -8.55 3.04
N PHE A 83 7.58 -7.89 3.48
CA PHE A 83 8.49 -8.38 4.53
C PHE A 83 8.86 -9.85 4.32
N ASP A 84 9.37 -10.19 3.13
CA ASP A 84 9.75 -11.54 2.70
C ASP A 84 8.59 -12.57 2.66
N GLN A 85 7.35 -12.15 2.90
CA GLN A 85 6.17 -13.02 2.83
C GLN A 85 5.50 -12.89 1.46
N PRO A 86 5.12 -13.97 0.77
CA PRO A 86 4.43 -13.90 -0.51
C PRO A 86 3.16 -13.03 -0.42
N ALA A 87 2.98 -12.10 -1.37
CA ALA A 87 1.79 -11.26 -1.44
C ALA A 87 0.52 -12.12 -1.44
N GLY A 88 -0.49 -11.74 -0.66
CA GLY A 88 -1.73 -12.49 -0.49
C GLY A 88 -1.66 -13.64 0.52
N SER A 89 -0.49 -14.00 1.07
CA SER A 89 -0.39 -14.93 2.21
C SER A 89 -1.02 -14.34 3.48
N LEU A 90 -1.35 -15.17 4.46
CA LEU A 90 -1.90 -14.69 5.74
C LEU A 90 -0.92 -13.76 6.45
N ALA A 91 0.38 -14.07 6.42
CA ALA A 91 1.41 -13.25 7.03
C ALA A 91 1.53 -11.88 6.34
N ALA A 92 1.58 -11.83 5.00
CA ALA A 92 1.59 -10.58 4.26
C ALA A 92 0.34 -9.73 4.52
N ARG A 93 -0.85 -10.36 4.58
CA ARG A 93 -2.10 -9.65 4.89
C ARG A 93 -2.17 -9.11 6.31
N ALA A 94 -1.50 -9.73 7.26
CA ALA A 94 -1.43 -9.22 8.64
C ALA A 94 -0.72 -7.86 8.69
N SER A 95 0.36 -7.67 7.91
CA SER A 95 1.15 -6.44 7.85
C SER A 95 0.61 -5.39 6.86
N LEU A 96 -0.29 -5.77 5.93
CA LEU A 96 -0.75 -4.90 4.84
C LEU A 96 -2.14 -4.34 5.10
N SER A 97 -2.33 -3.03 4.90
CA SER A 97 -3.65 -2.42 4.67
C SER A 97 -3.77 -1.91 3.23
N TYR A 98 -4.98 -1.98 2.64
CA TYR A 98 -5.24 -1.60 1.26
C TYR A 98 -6.50 -0.76 1.14
N ILE A 99 -6.40 0.41 0.46
CA ILE A 99 -7.53 1.27 0.12
C ILE A 99 -7.67 1.29 -1.41
N ALA A 100 -8.81 0.81 -1.92
CA ALA A 100 -9.10 0.79 -3.35
C ALA A 100 -9.69 2.14 -3.82
N ASP A 101 -9.49 2.52 -5.09
CA ASP A 101 -10.17 3.66 -5.73
C ASP A 101 -11.71 3.54 -5.62
N GLN A 102 -12.25 2.34 -5.76
CA GLN A 102 -13.67 2.06 -5.62
C GLN A 102 -13.89 1.04 -4.49
N PRO A 103 -14.07 1.51 -3.25
CA PRO A 103 -14.27 0.62 -2.12
C PRO A 103 -15.64 -0.06 -2.20
N THR A 104 -15.68 -1.31 -1.78
CA THR A 104 -16.88 -2.13 -1.67
C THR A 104 -17.14 -2.49 -0.21
N PHE A 105 -18.40 -2.57 0.17
CA PHE A 105 -18.82 -2.83 1.54
C PHE A 105 -19.81 -3.99 1.55
N TYR A 106 -19.96 -4.65 2.69
CA TYR A 106 -21.04 -5.61 2.91
C TYR A 106 -22.39 -4.86 2.95
N ASP A 107 -23.40 -5.42 2.31
CA ASP A 107 -24.68 -4.76 2.10
C ASP A 107 -25.49 -4.61 3.39
N ASP A 108 -25.26 -5.45 4.37
CA ASP A 108 -26.00 -5.61 5.61
C ASP A 108 -25.25 -5.18 6.88
N LEU A 109 -24.04 -4.64 6.73
CA LEU A 109 -23.27 -4.13 7.85
C LEU A 109 -23.26 -2.60 7.88
N SER A 110 -23.49 -2.02 9.07
CA SER A 110 -23.26 -0.59 9.29
C SER A 110 -21.76 -0.27 9.23
N LEU A 111 -21.42 1.01 9.18
CA LEU A 111 -20.01 1.44 9.19
C LEU A 111 -19.30 0.95 10.47
N TRP A 112 -19.97 1.07 11.64
CA TRP A 112 -19.44 0.57 12.91
C TRP A 112 -19.20 -0.93 12.88
N GLN A 113 -20.13 -1.70 12.33
CA GLN A 113 -19.98 -3.16 12.20
C GLN A 113 -18.85 -3.57 11.25
N HIS A 114 -18.58 -2.76 10.19
CA HIS A 114 -17.40 -3.00 9.35
C HIS A 114 -16.10 -2.80 10.12
N LEU A 115 -16.01 -1.74 10.93
CA LEU A 115 -14.84 -1.47 11.78
C LEU A 115 -14.62 -2.61 12.78
N GLU A 116 -15.69 -3.01 13.49
CA GLU A 116 -15.64 -4.16 14.39
C GLU A 116 -15.18 -5.44 13.70
N TYR A 117 -15.78 -5.74 12.55
CA TYR A 117 -15.47 -6.95 11.79
C TYR A 117 -13.99 -7.01 11.41
N VAL A 118 -13.45 -5.91 10.85
CA VAL A 118 -12.04 -5.86 10.41
C VAL A 118 -11.11 -5.89 11.60
N ALA A 119 -11.38 -5.15 12.67
CA ALA A 119 -10.56 -5.16 13.87
C ALA A 119 -10.47 -6.56 14.50
N ARG A 120 -11.62 -7.22 14.69
CA ARG A 120 -11.67 -8.58 15.26
C ARG A 120 -11.02 -9.63 14.34
N LEU A 121 -11.19 -9.51 13.02
CA LEU A 121 -10.55 -10.41 12.05
C LEU A 121 -9.01 -10.37 12.17
N HIS A 122 -8.47 -9.24 12.59
CA HIS A 122 -7.04 -9.03 12.79
C HIS A 122 -6.61 -9.13 14.27
N GLY A 123 -7.49 -9.59 15.16
CA GLY A 123 -7.16 -9.83 16.56
C GLY A 123 -7.02 -8.57 17.41
N VAL A 124 -7.62 -7.45 17.01
CA VAL A 124 -7.64 -6.21 17.78
C VAL A 124 -8.84 -6.21 18.71
N ASP A 125 -8.63 -6.50 19.98
CA ASP A 125 -9.71 -6.63 20.98
C ASP A 125 -10.21 -5.26 21.48
N THR A 126 -9.32 -4.26 21.58
CA THR A 126 -9.64 -2.90 22.10
C THR A 126 -9.68 -1.89 20.95
N TRP A 127 -10.59 -2.08 20.02
CA TRP A 127 -10.69 -1.29 18.79
C TRP A 127 -11.69 -0.14 18.87
N ASP A 128 -12.65 -0.20 19.75
CA ASP A 128 -13.85 0.64 19.81
C ASP A 128 -13.53 2.13 20.01
N GLN A 129 -12.65 2.46 20.94
CA GLN A 129 -12.25 3.86 21.16
C GLN A 129 -11.50 4.40 19.94
N HIS A 130 -10.55 3.65 19.39
CA HIS A 130 -9.80 4.05 18.20
C HIS A 130 -10.73 4.21 16.98
N ALA A 131 -11.71 3.33 16.81
CA ALA A 131 -12.73 3.45 15.76
C ALA A 131 -13.56 4.73 15.93
N ALA A 132 -13.99 5.06 17.16
CA ALA A 132 -14.73 6.29 17.45
C ALA A 132 -13.89 7.54 17.09
N ASP A 133 -12.62 7.58 17.51
CA ASP A 133 -11.69 8.67 17.22
C ASP A 133 -11.45 8.83 15.70
N LEU A 134 -11.28 7.73 14.97
CA LEU A 134 -11.17 7.73 13.51
C LEU A 134 -12.43 8.28 12.82
N LEU A 135 -13.61 7.85 13.27
CA LEU A 135 -14.88 8.33 12.71
C LEU A 135 -15.09 9.83 12.99
N ASP A 136 -14.74 10.31 14.16
CA ASP A 136 -14.81 11.73 14.50
C ASP A 136 -13.84 12.54 13.63
N HIS A 137 -12.59 12.11 13.53
CA HIS A 137 -11.55 12.74 12.70
C HIS A 137 -11.94 12.86 11.22
N LEU A 138 -12.63 11.83 10.67
CA LEU A 138 -13.12 11.81 9.29
C LEU A 138 -14.50 12.46 9.12
N GLY A 139 -15.15 12.93 10.21
CA GLY A 139 -16.49 13.52 10.19
C GLY A 139 -17.57 12.49 9.85
N LEU A 140 -17.41 11.23 10.31
CA LEU A 140 -18.34 10.11 10.09
C LEU A 140 -19.03 9.61 11.36
N TYR A 141 -18.71 10.15 12.54
CA TYR A 141 -19.21 9.62 13.81
C TYR A 141 -20.73 9.51 13.88
N GLU A 142 -21.46 10.54 13.46
CA GLU A 142 -22.93 10.57 13.42
C GLU A 142 -23.54 9.60 12.38
N ARG A 143 -22.70 8.95 11.58
CA ARG A 143 -23.07 7.99 10.54
C ARG A 143 -22.58 6.58 10.83
N ALA A 144 -22.11 6.32 12.04
CA ALA A 144 -21.55 5.04 12.44
C ALA A 144 -22.56 3.88 12.23
N ASP A 145 -23.84 4.12 12.44
CA ASP A 145 -24.91 3.13 12.28
C ASP A 145 -25.49 3.07 10.85
N ASP A 146 -25.09 3.97 9.95
CA ASP A 146 -25.55 3.97 8.57
C ASP A 146 -24.86 2.85 7.75
N LEU A 147 -25.56 2.38 6.70
CA LEU A 147 -25.00 1.42 5.73
C LEU A 147 -24.12 2.15 4.70
N PRO A 148 -22.82 1.86 4.58
CA PRO A 148 -21.91 2.56 3.66
C PRO A 148 -22.31 2.52 2.19
N ASN A 149 -23.11 1.51 1.76
CA ASN A 149 -23.60 1.43 0.39
C ASN A 149 -24.53 2.59 0.02
N SER A 150 -25.19 3.23 1.00
CA SER A 150 -26.03 4.42 0.81
C SER A 150 -25.23 5.73 0.75
N PHE A 151 -23.94 5.70 1.05
CA PHE A 151 -23.09 6.88 1.13
C PHE A 151 -22.80 7.49 -0.25
N SER A 152 -22.57 8.81 -0.29
CA SER A 152 -21.95 9.47 -1.44
C SER A 152 -20.55 8.94 -1.69
N ARG A 153 -19.97 9.20 -2.87
CA ARG A 153 -18.61 8.75 -3.20
C ARG A 153 -17.58 9.20 -2.14
N GLY A 154 -17.63 10.46 -1.73
CA GLY A 154 -16.70 10.99 -0.72
C GLY A 154 -16.88 10.35 0.66
N LEU A 155 -18.13 10.10 1.09
CA LEU A 155 -18.40 9.38 2.34
C LEU A 155 -17.96 7.91 2.27
N LYS A 156 -18.12 7.25 1.11
CA LYS A 156 -17.58 5.89 0.89
C LYS A 156 -16.06 5.86 0.99
N GLN A 157 -15.40 6.88 0.45
CA GLN A 157 -13.95 6.98 0.53
C GLN A 157 -13.49 7.18 1.98
N LYS A 158 -14.12 8.10 2.73
CA LYS A 158 -13.86 8.28 4.17
C LYS A 158 -14.10 7.01 4.97
N ALA A 159 -15.18 6.27 4.68
CA ALA A 159 -15.48 4.98 5.33
C ALA A 159 -14.38 3.92 5.05
N ALA A 160 -13.91 3.82 3.80
CA ALA A 160 -12.82 2.91 3.44
C ALA A 160 -11.51 3.28 4.16
N ILE A 161 -11.22 4.58 4.31
CA ILE A 161 -10.07 5.07 5.07
C ILE A 161 -10.21 4.64 6.54
N ALA A 162 -11.36 4.89 7.19
CA ALA A 162 -11.58 4.47 8.57
C ALA A 162 -11.37 2.96 8.76
N ILE A 163 -11.92 2.13 7.87
CA ILE A 163 -11.78 0.67 7.91
C ILE A 163 -10.32 0.24 7.72
N ALA A 164 -9.57 0.91 6.85
CA ALA A 164 -8.16 0.59 6.61
C ALA A 164 -7.27 0.94 7.82
N PHE A 165 -7.62 1.98 8.59
CA PHE A 165 -6.87 2.47 9.72
C PHE A 165 -7.33 1.92 11.08
N VAL A 166 -8.44 1.18 11.16
CA VAL A 166 -8.97 0.65 12.44
C VAL A 166 -8.05 -0.38 13.10
N ARG A 167 -7.08 -0.89 12.41
CA ARG A 167 -6.10 -1.86 12.87
C ARG A 167 -4.66 -1.44 12.54
N PRO A 168 -3.65 -1.91 13.27
CA PRO A 168 -2.25 -1.68 12.91
C PRO A 168 -1.89 -2.35 11.57
N PHE A 169 -0.92 -1.76 10.89
CA PHE A 169 -0.31 -2.26 9.65
C PHE A 169 1.13 -1.73 9.55
N ASP A 170 1.98 -2.43 8.80
CA ASP A 170 3.36 -2.02 8.52
C ASP A 170 3.51 -1.47 7.08
N VAL A 171 2.55 -1.81 6.20
CA VAL A 171 2.48 -1.31 4.82
C VAL A 171 1.06 -0.86 4.51
N LEU A 172 0.93 0.34 3.94
CA LEU A 172 -0.33 0.86 3.42
C LEU A 172 -0.21 1.08 1.91
N ILE A 173 -1.04 0.38 1.15
CA ILE A 173 -1.17 0.54 -0.30
C ILE A 173 -2.49 1.24 -0.60
N VAL A 174 -2.46 2.32 -1.39
CA VAL A 174 -3.64 3.18 -1.61
C VAL A 174 -3.76 3.56 -3.08
N ASP A 175 -4.97 3.40 -3.62
CA ASP A 175 -5.29 3.74 -5.00
C ASP A 175 -6.23 4.95 -5.07
N GLU A 176 -5.73 6.11 -5.52
CA GLU A 176 -6.44 7.39 -5.73
C GLU A 176 -7.33 7.83 -4.56
N PRO A 177 -6.83 7.91 -3.32
CA PRO A 177 -7.66 8.09 -2.12
C PRO A 177 -8.28 9.48 -1.98
N PHE A 178 -7.75 10.49 -2.66
CA PHE A 178 -8.21 11.89 -2.55
C PHE A 178 -9.43 12.20 -3.41
N VAL A 179 -9.77 11.29 -4.33
CA VAL A 179 -10.88 11.49 -5.28
C VAL A 179 -12.22 11.48 -4.54
N GLY A 180 -12.96 12.58 -4.69
CA GLY A 180 -14.28 12.76 -4.07
C GLY A 180 -14.25 13.27 -2.63
N LEU A 181 -13.08 13.45 -2.01
CA LEU A 181 -12.94 14.06 -0.70
C LEU A 181 -13.08 15.59 -0.80
N ASP A 182 -13.75 16.17 0.18
CA ASP A 182 -13.73 17.61 0.45
C ASP A 182 -12.38 18.06 1.06
N ALA A 183 -12.20 19.36 1.22
CA ALA A 183 -10.92 19.89 1.76
C ALA A 183 -10.58 19.33 3.15
N ALA A 184 -11.59 19.26 4.04
CA ALA A 184 -11.39 18.70 5.38
C ALA A 184 -11.06 17.19 5.34
N GLY A 185 -11.71 16.43 4.44
CA GLY A 185 -11.39 15.01 4.27
C GLY A 185 -10.01 14.75 3.69
N LYS A 186 -9.52 15.64 2.82
CA LYS A 186 -8.13 15.57 2.32
C LYS A 186 -7.10 15.86 3.42
N GLU A 187 -7.36 16.88 4.24
CA GLU A 187 -6.51 17.25 5.36
C GLU A 187 -6.43 16.10 6.38
N ALA A 188 -7.60 15.57 6.80
CA ALA A 188 -7.66 14.43 7.70
C ALA A 188 -6.90 13.20 7.17
N LEU A 189 -7.00 12.91 5.85
CA LEU A 189 -6.26 11.80 5.26
C LEU A 189 -4.74 12.04 5.27
N LEU A 190 -4.28 13.27 4.99
CA LEU A 190 -2.86 13.61 5.06
C LEU A 190 -2.32 13.46 6.48
N GLU A 191 -3.07 13.88 7.50
CA GLU A 191 -2.70 13.69 8.90
C GLU A 191 -2.61 12.22 9.29
N LEU A 192 -3.55 11.38 8.81
CA LEU A 192 -3.49 9.92 9.01
C LEU A 192 -2.27 9.28 8.32
N PHE A 193 -1.89 9.76 7.14
CA PHE A 193 -0.68 9.29 6.46
C PHE A 193 0.59 9.73 7.20
N ASP A 194 0.62 10.95 7.73
CA ASP A 194 1.75 11.45 8.53
C ASP A 194 1.91 10.61 9.79
N GLN A 195 0.83 10.34 10.52
CA GLN A 195 0.85 9.49 11.70
C GLN A 195 1.32 8.07 11.38
N ALA A 196 0.79 7.43 10.33
CA ALA A 196 1.20 6.09 9.93
C ALA A 196 2.69 6.02 9.57
N HIS A 197 3.22 7.07 8.93
CA HIS A 197 4.64 7.17 8.62
C HIS A 197 5.50 7.36 9.87
N GLU A 198 5.07 8.20 10.81
CA GLU A 198 5.74 8.39 12.11
C GLU A 198 5.77 7.10 12.92
N ASP A 199 4.72 6.28 12.82
CA ASP A 199 4.64 4.95 13.42
C ASP A 199 5.50 3.89 12.68
N GLY A 200 6.16 4.28 11.57
CA GLY A 200 7.10 3.45 10.82
C GLY A 200 6.52 2.68 9.66
N ALA A 201 5.25 2.88 9.30
CA ALA A 201 4.64 2.20 8.16
C ALA A 201 5.19 2.72 6.82
N ALA A 202 5.39 1.81 5.86
CA ALA A 202 5.65 2.17 4.48
C ALA A 202 4.34 2.53 3.77
N LEU A 203 4.35 3.62 2.98
CA LEU A 203 3.18 4.12 2.26
C LEU A 203 3.44 4.07 0.75
N VAL A 204 2.58 3.39 0.00
CA VAL A 204 2.60 3.38 -1.48
C VAL A 204 1.26 3.90 -1.98
N VAL A 205 1.23 5.14 -2.44
CA VAL A 205 -0.01 5.85 -2.76
C VAL A 205 -0.03 6.26 -4.24
N ALA A 206 -0.95 5.68 -5.01
CA ALA A 206 -1.23 6.18 -6.36
C ALA A 206 -2.12 7.42 -6.23
N THR A 207 -1.62 8.55 -6.73
CA THR A 207 -2.35 9.83 -6.62
C THR A 207 -1.78 10.90 -7.53
N HIS A 208 -2.60 11.92 -7.80
CA HIS A 208 -2.20 13.17 -8.44
C HIS A 208 -2.27 14.37 -7.46
N GLU A 209 -2.52 14.13 -6.17
CA GLU A 209 -2.61 15.18 -5.15
C GLU A 209 -1.22 15.72 -4.82
N LEU A 210 -0.96 16.97 -5.22
CA LEU A 210 0.35 17.61 -5.08
C LEU A 210 0.79 17.73 -3.62
N GLY A 211 -0.15 17.94 -2.69
CA GLY A 211 0.15 17.99 -1.25
C GLY A 211 0.86 16.74 -0.77
N PHE A 212 0.40 15.58 -1.18
CA PHE A 212 1.06 14.30 -0.87
C PHE A 212 2.36 14.11 -1.68
N VAL A 213 2.35 14.39 -2.99
CA VAL A 213 3.53 14.20 -3.87
C VAL A 213 4.74 14.99 -3.39
N HIS A 214 4.54 16.20 -2.82
CA HIS A 214 5.64 16.99 -2.26
C HIS A 214 6.17 16.48 -0.91
N SER A 215 5.44 15.61 -0.23
CA SER A 215 5.81 15.07 1.09
C SER A 215 6.49 13.70 1.05
N VAL A 216 6.63 13.08 -0.13
CA VAL A 216 7.21 11.75 -0.26
C VAL A 216 8.74 11.78 -0.41
N GLN A 217 9.40 10.68 -0.09
CA GLN A 217 10.83 10.49 -0.33
C GLN A 217 11.13 9.98 -1.73
N ARG A 218 10.14 9.35 -2.41
CA ARG A 218 10.35 8.73 -3.70
C ARG A 218 9.10 8.81 -4.57
N ILE A 219 9.31 9.06 -5.85
CA ILE A 219 8.30 8.95 -6.89
C ILE A 219 8.63 7.74 -7.78
N ILE A 220 7.63 6.94 -8.05
CA ILE A 220 7.62 5.89 -9.06
C ILE A 220 6.59 6.31 -10.11
N ALA A 221 6.93 6.31 -11.38
CA ALA A 221 5.97 6.65 -12.43
C ALA A 221 5.87 5.56 -13.50
N LEU A 222 4.62 5.25 -13.86
CA LEU A 222 4.28 4.30 -14.91
C LEU A 222 3.68 5.02 -16.12
N ARG A 223 4.05 4.58 -17.32
CA ARG A 223 3.43 4.99 -18.59
C ARG A 223 3.24 3.75 -19.46
N ASP A 224 1.98 3.48 -19.87
CA ASP A 224 1.62 2.36 -20.74
C ASP A 224 2.19 1.00 -20.26
N GLY A 225 2.10 0.76 -18.96
CA GLY A 225 2.62 -0.45 -18.33
C GLY A 225 4.10 -0.46 -18.02
N SER A 226 4.86 0.53 -18.46
CA SER A 226 6.33 0.60 -18.28
C SER A 226 6.73 1.56 -17.18
N LEU A 227 7.79 1.22 -16.43
CA LEU A 227 8.42 2.11 -15.46
C LEU A 227 9.20 3.21 -16.19
N VAL A 228 8.79 4.47 -16.03
CA VAL A 228 9.43 5.61 -16.71
C VAL A 228 10.20 6.53 -15.76
N TYR A 229 9.95 6.45 -14.47
CA TYR A 229 10.69 7.20 -13.46
C TYR A 229 10.72 6.44 -12.14
N ASP A 230 11.85 6.50 -11.47
CA ASP A 230 12.07 5.98 -10.13
C ASP A 230 13.16 6.79 -9.44
N GLY A 231 12.78 7.68 -8.55
CA GLY A 231 13.73 8.59 -7.91
C GLY A 231 13.09 9.62 -6.97
N PRO A 232 13.91 10.56 -6.46
CA PRO A 232 13.45 11.60 -5.53
C PRO A 232 12.52 12.60 -6.23
N PRO A 233 11.57 13.23 -5.49
CA PRO A 233 10.62 14.17 -6.07
C PRO A 233 11.26 15.45 -6.63
N GLY A 234 12.44 15.84 -6.16
CA GLY A 234 13.14 17.05 -6.61
C GLY A 234 13.64 17.00 -8.06
N ASP A 235 13.82 15.80 -8.61
CA ASP A 235 14.30 15.57 -9.97
C ASP A 235 13.17 15.26 -10.96
N ALA A 236 11.92 15.19 -10.48
CA ALA A 236 10.75 14.79 -11.25
C ALA A 236 9.98 15.99 -11.81
N ASP A 237 9.72 16.01 -13.11
CA ASP A 237 8.65 16.84 -13.68
C ASP A 237 7.31 16.10 -13.53
N VAL A 238 6.63 16.34 -12.40
CA VAL A 238 5.35 15.69 -12.08
C VAL A 238 4.31 15.95 -13.19
N GLY A 239 4.33 17.16 -13.78
CA GLY A 239 3.40 17.50 -14.85
C GLY A 239 3.62 16.67 -16.12
N GLU A 240 4.86 16.31 -16.44
CA GLU A 240 5.20 15.42 -17.55
C GLU A 240 4.87 13.96 -17.24
N LEU A 241 5.13 13.51 -16.01
CA LEU A 241 4.92 12.11 -15.58
C LEU A 241 3.44 11.69 -15.60
N VAL A 242 2.51 12.64 -15.43
CA VAL A 242 1.06 12.35 -15.41
C VAL A 242 0.36 12.58 -16.75
N ARG A 243 1.05 13.14 -17.76
CA ARG A 243 0.47 13.36 -19.10
C ARG A 243 0.30 12.02 -19.83
N GLN A 244 -0.81 11.92 -20.57
CA GLN A 244 -0.95 10.91 -21.63
C GLN A 244 0.01 11.27 -22.76
N GLY A 245 0.74 10.27 -23.27
CA GLY A 245 1.59 10.43 -24.44
C GLY A 245 0.80 10.67 -25.72
#